data_cf476e94609d8316ebc1bd2b09d16b8e
#
_entry.id   cf476e94609d8316ebc1bd2b09d16b8e
#
_cell.length_a   1.000
_cell.length_b   1.000
_cell.length_c   1.000
_cell.angle_alpha   90.00
_cell.angle_beta   90.00
_cell.angle_gamma   90.00
#
_symmetry.space_group_name_H-M   'P 1'
#
loop_
_entity.id
_entity.type
_entity.pdbx_description
1 polymer ?
#
loop_
_entity_poly.entity_id
_entity_poly.type
_entity_poly.pdbx_seq_one_letter_code
_entity_poly.pdbx_strand_id
1 'polypeptide(L)'
;MAAVPVPPPPLLASRAAVRAAASVVSAARRSSLVSDHPPQVGALRRGDWVKLICGASFEDAADVRNLSLVYTLAGVDCIDCAADASVVGAVNEGIDVAASIVPEVQRPWVMVSVNDDCRDLHFRKAEFDPEDCPPDCSRPCEKVCPADAISLESIMVGEEHSQSDPLRGKLESGVITERCYGCGRCLPVCPYDRIRAVSYVRDPTTTAELLKRNDVDAIEIHTTGKGTDMFNTLWNSLSESINNVKLVALDGRPMSGDIGRGATREAVSFAVHMASISDRPRGFYQLAGGTNSYTIDSLKKAGLFHPTTFPGNSGTAASEMTSSQQAFIGGIAYGGYARKIVGRTLRKIPAQFGHVRIEDHPEHLLEALQEAMSLVGPVKGYPALSSL
;
A
#
# COMPACT_ATOMS: atom_id res chain seq x y z
N MET A 1 -28.53 40.61 23.41
CA MET A 1 -27.15 40.32 23.11
C MET A 1 -27.04 38.84 22.78
N ALA A 2 -26.86 38.48 21.50
CA ALA A 2 -26.64 37.09 21.12
C ALA A 2 -25.20 36.70 21.52
N ALA A 3 -25.06 35.57 22.22
CA ALA A 3 -23.77 35.06 22.63
C ALA A 3 -22.99 34.65 21.37
N VAL A 4 -21.80 35.25 21.16
CA VAL A 4 -20.87 34.84 20.11
C VAL A 4 -20.41 33.40 20.47
N PRO A 5 -20.57 32.42 19.57
CA PRO A 5 -20.14 31.06 19.82
C PRO A 5 -18.63 31.04 20.03
N VAL A 6 -18.19 30.52 21.16
CA VAL A 6 -16.76 30.29 21.46
C VAL A 6 -16.25 29.24 20.45
N PRO A 7 -15.16 29.50 19.71
CA PRO A 7 -14.61 28.50 18.81
C PRO A 7 -14.18 27.25 19.59
N PRO A 8 -14.40 26.04 19.05
CA PRO A 8 -13.99 24.81 19.72
C PRO A 8 -12.46 24.79 19.91
N PRO A 9 -11.96 24.11 20.94
CA PRO A 9 -10.52 23.96 21.14
C PRO A 9 -9.88 23.30 19.89
N PRO A 10 -8.63 23.63 19.54
CA PRO A 10 -7.99 23.21 18.27
C PRO A 10 -8.09 21.72 17.96
N LEU A 11 -7.93 20.87 18.98
CA LEU A 11 -8.04 19.40 18.87
C LEU A 11 -9.45 18.93 18.43
N LEU A 12 -10.51 19.56 18.94
CA LEU A 12 -11.89 19.23 18.55
C LEU A 12 -12.17 19.69 17.12
N ALA A 13 -11.61 20.84 16.72
CA ALA A 13 -11.72 21.34 15.36
C ALA A 13 -11.03 20.39 14.36
N SER A 14 -9.83 19.88 14.68
CA SER A 14 -9.09 18.95 13.84
C SER A 14 -9.82 17.59 13.70
N ARG A 15 -10.38 17.05 14.79
CA ARG A 15 -11.21 15.83 14.74
C ARG A 15 -12.46 16.00 13.88
N ALA A 16 -13.13 17.15 13.98
CA ALA A 16 -14.29 17.46 13.15
C ALA A 16 -13.88 17.59 11.67
N ALA A 17 -12.74 18.20 11.38
CA ALA A 17 -12.21 18.30 10.01
C ALA A 17 -11.85 16.94 9.41
N VAL A 18 -11.23 16.04 10.16
CA VAL A 18 -10.97 14.65 9.73
C VAL A 18 -12.27 13.95 9.36
N ARG A 19 -13.28 14.02 10.23
CA ARG A 19 -14.60 13.42 9.97
C ARG A 19 -15.27 14.02 8.74
N ALA A 20 -15.22 15.33 8.59
CA ALA A 20 -15.79 16.02 7.43
C ALA A 20 -15.14 15.57 6.12
N ALA A 21 -13.79 15.56 6.07
CA ALA A 21 -13.05 15.13 4.90
C ALA A 21 -13.36 13.67 4.52
N ALA A 22 -13.31 12.75 5.47
CA ALA A 22 -13.60 11.34 5.23
C ALA A 22 -15.09 11.06 4.92
N SER A 23 -16.02 11.87 5.45
CA SER A 23 -17.44 11.77 5.10
C SER A 23 -17.71 12.17 3.64
N VAL A 24 -16.97 13.12 3.08
CA VAL A 24 -17.03 13.46 1.65
C VAL A 24 -16.61 12.26 0.80
N VAL A 25 -15.52 11.57 1.17
CA VAL A 25 -15.08 10.32 0.53
C VAL A 25 -16.20 9.27 0.56
N SER A 26 -16.77 9.03 1.74
CA SER A 26 -17.84 8.03 1.92
C SER A 26 -19.12 8.39 1.13
N ALA A 27 -19.48 9.67 1.05
CA ALA A 27 -20.62 10.13 0.26
C ALA A 27 -20.38 9.96 -1.25
N ALA A 28 -19.20 10.33 -1.76
CA ALA A 28 -18.84 10.17 -3.15
C ALA A 28 -18.85 8.68 -3.58
N ARG A 29 -18.37 7.79 -2.71
CA ARG A 29 -18.42 6.33 -2.97
C ARG A 29 -19.84 5.78 -3.03
N ARG A 30 -20.73 6.20 -2.12
CA ARG A 30 -22.15 5.76 -2.14
C ARG A 30 -22.86 6.12 -3.43
N SER A 31 -22.58 7.27 -4.00
CA SER A 31 -23.17 7.70 -5.27
C SER A 31 -22.78 6.81 -6.46
N SER A 32 -21.71 6.03 -6.33
CA SER A 32 -21.20 5.12 -7.37
C SER A 32 -21.72 3.68 -7.19
N LEU A 33 -22.51 3.38 -6.15
CA LEU A 33 -22.91 2.02 -5.77
C LEU A 33 -24.25 1.60 -6.42
N VAL A 34 -24.37 1.69 -7.73
CA VAL A 34 -25.51 1.08 -8.47
C VAL A 34 -25.00 -0.16 -9.18
N SER A 35 -24.85 -1.29 -8.46
CA SER A 35 -24.36 -2.54 -9.05
C SER A 35 -24.72 -3.74 -8.15
N ASP A 36 -25.08 -4.88 -8.77
CA ASP A 36 -25.30 -6.18 -8.12
C ASP A 36 -24.00 -6.86 -7.62
N HIS A 37 -22.86 -6.18 -7.77
CA HIS A 37 -21.54 -6.69 -7.38
C HIS A 37 -21.00 -5.99 -6.13
N PRO A 38 -20.09 -6.64 -5.38
CA PRO A 38 -19.34 -5.96 -4.32
C PRO A 38 -18.73 -4.65 -4.82
N PRO A 39 -18.71 -3.59 -4.01
CA PRO A 39 -18.20 -2.27 -4.41
C PRO A 39 -16.81 -2.30 -5.03
N GLN A 40 -15.95 -3.18 -4.52
CA GLN A 40 -14.57 -3.35 -4.98
C GLN A 40 -14.52 -3.93 -6.41
N VAL A 41 -15.37 -4.91 -6.72
CA VAL A 41 -15.48 -5.46 -8.09
C VAL A 41 -16.02 -4.40 -9.05
N GLY A 42 -17.00 -3.62 -8.59
CA GLY A 42 -17.51 -2.47 -9.35
C GLY A 42 -16.40 -1.47 -9.67
N ALA A 43 -15.52 -1.17 -8.71
CA ALA A 43 -14.39 -0.27 -8.92
C ALA A 43 -13.39 -0.82 -9.97
N LEU A 44 -13.06 -2.12 -9.92
CA LEU A 44 -12.22 -2.77 -10.94
C LEU A 44 -12.81 -2.65 -12.34
N ARG A 45 -14.12 -2.83 -12.47
CA ARG A 45 -14.83 -2.73 -13.77
C ARG A 45 -14.82 -1.31 -14.32
N ARG A 46 -15.00 -0.32 -13.46
CA ARG A 46 -15.00 1.11 -13.85
C ARG A 46 -13.59 1.65 -14.12
N GLY A 47 -12.54 1.02 -13.62
CA GLY A 47 -11.16 1.52 -13.73
C GLY A 47 -10.78 2.51 -12.63
N ASP A 48 -11.53 2.55 -11.54
CA ASP A 48 -11.30 3.45 -10.39
C ASP A 48 -10.86 2.72 -9.11
N TRP A 49 -10.46 1.44 -9.23
CA TRP A 49 -9.89 0.70 -8.11
C TRP A 49 -8.58 1.31 -7.64
N VAL A 50 -8.40 1.41 -6.32
CA VAL A 50 -7.16 1.87 -5.69
C VAL A 50 -6.69 0.85 -4.67
N LYS A 51 -5.45 0.36 -4.84
CA LYS A 51 -4.77 -0.52 -3.88
C LYS A 51 -3.63 0.24 -3.20
N LEU A 52 -3.59 0.20 -1.87
CA LEU A 52 -2.40 0.54 -1.10
C LEU A 52 -1.51 -0.69 -1.03
N ILE A 53 -0.23 -0.57 -1.39
CA ILE A 53 0.78 -1.58 -1.15
C ILE A 53 1.62 -1.17 0.07
N CYS A 54 1.39 -1.82 1.20
CA CYS A 54 2.26 -1.66 2.38
C CYS A 54 3.64 -2.26 2.13
N GLY A 55 3.68 -3.35 1.40
CA GLY A 55 4.90 -4.01 0.92
C GLY A 55 4.99 -5.46 1.42
N ALA A 56 5.36 -6.36 0.50
CA ALA A 56 5.43 -7.80 0.74
C ALA A 56 6.46 -8.21 1.81
N SER A 57 7.45 -7.33 2.07
CA SER A 57 8.50 -7.50 3.09
C SER A 57 8.47 -6.44 4.20
N PHE A 58 7.44 -5.59 4.25
CA PHE A 58 7.33 -4.55 5.27
C PHE A 58 6.47 -5.07 6.43
N GLU A 59 7.10 -5.27 7.58
CA GLU A 59 6.52 -5.97 8.73
C GLU A 59 6.46 -5.08 9.99
N ASP A 60 6.73 -3.77 9.87
CA ASP A 60 6.49 -2.81 10.95
C ASP A 60 4.98 -2.64 11.16
N ALA A 61 4.44 -3.39 12.14
CA ALA A 61 3.01 -3.45 12.42
C ALA A 61 2.43 -2.07 12.80
N ALA A 62 3.21 -1.21 13.49
CA ALA A 62 2.74 0.11 13.89
C ALA A 62 2.58 1.04 12.68
N ASP A 63 3.55 1.06 11.77
CA ASP A 63 3.47 1.86 10.55
C ASP A 63 2.38 1.32 9.62
N VAL A 64 2.28 -0.01 9.45
CA VAL A 64 1.23 -0.64 8.62
C VAL A 64 -0.16 -0.31 9.14
N ARG A 65 -0.37 -0.34 10.47
CA ARG A 65 -1.61 0.04 11.11
C ARG A 65 -2.00 1.50 10.81
N ASN A 66 -1.07 2.43 10.98
CA ASN A 66 -1.32 3.85 10.72
C ASN A 66 -1.57 4.13 9.22
N LEU A 67 -0.82 3.50 8.32
CA LEU A 67 -1.07 3.57 6.88
C LEU A 67 -2.47 3.06 6.53
N SER A 68 -2.86 1.91 7.10
CA SER A 68 -4.17 1.29 6.86
C SER A 68 -5.31 2.19 7.32
N LEU A 69 -5.19 2.83 8.49
CA LEU A 69 -6.15 3.80 8.99
C LEU A 69 -6.31 4.98 8.02
N VAL A 70 -5.20 5.64 7.66
CA VAL A 70 -5.22 6.84 6.80
C VAL A 70 -5.78 6.52 5.42
N TYR A 71 -5.33 5.44 4.78
CA TYR A 71 -5.79 5.08 3.44
C TYR A 71 -7.20 4.52 3.41
N THR A 72 -7.68 3.88 4.50
CA THR A 72 -9.09 3.51 4.64
C THR A 72 -9.97 4.76 4.66
N LEU A 73 -9.61 5.78 5.45
CA LEU A 73 -10.32 7.06 5.46
C LEU A 73 -10.27 7.76 4.08
N ALA A 74 -9.16 7.63 3.35
CA ALA A 74 -9.01 8.16 2.00
C ALA A 74 -9.79 7.37 0.94
N GLY A 75 -10.33 6.20 1.27
CA GLY A 75 -11.22 5.42 0.41
C GLY A 75 -10.53 4.50 -0.58
N VAL A 76 -9.43 3.85 -0.21
CA VAL A 76 -8.87 2.75 -1.01
C VAL A 76 -9.79 1.54 -1.03
N ASP A 77 -9.68 0.70 -2.05
CA ASP A 77 -10.49 -0.52 -2.20
C ASP A 77 -9.78 -1.74 -1.63
N CYS A 78 -8.46 -1.70 -1.53
CA CYS A 78 -7.65 -2.81 -1.08
C CYS A 78 -6.39 -2.31 -0.36
N ILE A 79 -5.98 -3.05 0.65
CA ILE A 79 -4.70 -2.88 1.34
C ILE A 79 -3.95 -4.19 1.21
N ASP A 80 -2.81 -4.12 0.54
CA ASP A 80 -1.91 -5.24 0.32
C ASP A 80 -0.75 -5.17 1.32
N CYS A 81 -0.47 -6.28 2.00
CA CYS A 81 0.50 -6.35 3.07
C CYS A 81 1.31 -7.67 3.02
N ALA A 82 2.31 -7.76 3.86
CA ALA A 82 3.08 -8.98 4.05
C ALA A 82 2.18 -10.13 4.55
N ALA A 83 2.41 -11.34 4.05
CA ALA A 83 1.72 -12.55 4.52
C ALA A 83 2.24 -12.96 5.90
N ASP A 84 1.88 -12.18 6.90
CA ASP A 84 2.23 -12.35 8.31
C ASP A 84 1.01 -12.04 9.19
N ALA A 85 0.78 -12.85 10.21
CA ALA A 85 -0.42 -12.76 11.05
C ALA A 85 -0.48 -11.46 11.86
N SER A 86 0.65 -10.94 12.31
CA SER A 86 0.75 -9.70 13.08
C SER A 86 0.51 -8.48 12.18
N VAL A 87 1.04 -8.52 10.97
CA VAL A 87 0.84 -7.47 9.96
C VAL A 87 -0.63 -7.43 9.52
N VAL A 88 -1.24 -8.58 9.24
CA VAL A 88 -2.69 -8.67 8.93
C VAL A 88 -3.53 -8.14 10.09
N GLY A 89 -3.16 -8.47 11.33
CA GLY A 89 -3.81 -7.94 12.54
C GLY A 89 -3.73 -6.41 12.61
N ALA A 90 -2.54 -5.84 12.33
CA ALA A 90 -2.33 -4.40 12.31
C ALA A 90 -3.12 -3.68 11.20
N VAL A 91 -3.22 -4.28 10.00
CA VAL A 91 -4.07 -3.75 8.92
C VAL A 91 -5.52 -3.66 9.38
N ASN A 92 -6.06 -4.75 9.93
CA ASN A 92 -7.45 -4.80 10.38
C ASN A 92 -7.72 -3.83 11.54
N GLU A 93 -6.80 -3.71 12.51
CA GLU A 93 -6.90 -2.69 13.58
C GLU A 93 -6.99 -1.27 12.99
N GLY A 94 -6.13 -0.94 12.02
CA GLY A 94 -6.18 0.35 11.33
C GLY A 94 -7.52 0.62 10.64
N ILE A 95 -8.08 -0.39 9.98
CA ILE A 95 -9.40 -0.33 9.34
C ILE A 95 -10.51 -0.12 10.38
N ASP A 96 -10.47 -0.84 11.49
CA ASP A 96 -11.47 -0.73 12.55
C ASP A 96 -11.45 0.64 13.22
N VAL A 97 -10.25 1.21 13.43
CA VAL A 97 -10.11 2.59 13.93
C VAL A 97 -10.68 3.59 12.92
N ALA A 98 -10.43 3.43 11.62
CA ALA A 98 -11.05 4.28 10.61
C ALA A 98 -12.59 4.21 10.66
N ALA A 99 -13.16 3.02 10.82
CA ALA A 99 -14.60 2.83 10.98
C ALA A 99 -15.14 3.45 12.28
N SER A 100 -14.35 3.49 13.35
CA SER A 100 -14.72 4.19 14.60
C SER A 100 -14.77 5.71 14.44
N ILE A 101 -13.92 6.27 13.56
CA ILE A 101 -13.90 7.71 13.25
C ILE A 101 -15.05 8.08 12.31
N VAL A 102 -15.26 7.28 11.27
CA VAL A 102 -16.31 7.46 10.26
C VAL A 102 -17.04 6.13 10.05
N PRO A 103 -18.20 5.92 10.70
CA PRO A 103 -18.92 4.63 10.63
C PRO A 103 -19.33 4.20 9.21
N GLU A 104 -19.50 5.17 8.31
CA GLU A 104 -19.89 4.92 6.93
C GLU A 104 -18.70 4.63 6.01
N VAL A 105 -17.48 4.55 6.53
CA VAL A 105 -16.32 4.24 5.71
C VAL A 105 -16.44 2.82 5.13
N GLN A 106 -16.18 2.68 3.86
CA GLN A 106 -16.17 1.37 3.24
C GLN A 106 -14.91 0.61 3.62
N ARG A 107 -15.08 -0.59 4.20
CA ARG A 107 -13.96 -1.49 4.51
C ARG A 107 -13.24 -1.90 3.22
N PRO A 108 -11.94 -1.62 3.08
CA PRO A 108 -11.14 -2.16 1.98
C PRO A 108 -10.94 -3.67 2.13
N TRP A 109 -10.66 -4.36 1.03
CA TRP A 109 -10.20 -5.73 1.09
C TRP A 109 -8.77 -5.78 1.63
N VAL A 110 -8.50 -6.78 2.46
CA VAL A 110 -7.16 -7.10 2.95
C VAL A 110 -6.56 -8.17 2.05
N MET A 111 -5.44 -7.83 1.42
CA MET A 111 -4.70 -8.71 0.52
C MET A 111 -3.36 -9.07 1.15
N VAL A 112 -2.94 -10.33 1.01
CA VAL A 112 -1.62 -10.78 1.43
C VAL A 112 -0.78 -11.14 0.21
N SER A 113 0.51 -10.79 0.22
CA SER A 113 1.44 -11.04 -0.87
C SER A 113 2.38 -12.19 -0.56
N VAL A 114 2.54 -13.11 -1.52
CA VAL A 114 3.47 -14.23 -1.49
C VAL A 114 4.26 -14.34 -2.78
N ASN A 115 5.33 -15.09 -2.78
CA ASN A 115 6.18 -15.32 -3.95
C ASN A 115 6.40 -16.82 -4.21
N ASP A 116 6.54 -17.18 -5.47
CA ASP A 116 6.88 -18.53 -5.89
C ASP A 116 8.39 -18.79 -5.93
N ASP A 117 9.23 -17.74 -5.93
CA ASP A 117 10.66 -17.83 -6.19
C ASP A 117 11.46 -16.79 -5.38
N CYS A 118 12.61 -17.20 -4.84
CA CYS A 118 13.54 -16.33 -4.13
C CYS A 118 14.21 -15.26 -5.00
N ARG A 119 14.02 -15.28 -6.32
CA ARG A 119 14.51 -14.25 -7.24
C ARG A 119 13.62 -13.01 -7.30
N ASP A 120 12.48 -13.01 -6.62
CA ASP A 120 11.65 -11.81 -6.52
C ASP A 120 12.27 -10.78 -5.57
N LEU A 121 12.59 -9.63 -6.11
CA LEU A 121 13.24 -8.54 -5.38
C LEU A 121 12.32 -7.86 -4.35
N HIS A 122 11.02 -8.12 -4.36
CA HIS A 122 10.10 -7.63 -3.32
C HIS A 122 10.17 -8.44 -2.04
N PHE A 123 10.69 -9.67 -2.11
CA PHE A 123 10.88 -10.57 -0.99
C PHE A 123 12.35 -10.68 -0.62
N ARG A 124 12.94 -9.54 -0.29
CA ARG A 124 14.32 -9.45 0.18
C ARG A 124 14.45 -8.46 1.32
N LYS A 125 15.48 -8.64 2.12
CA LYS A 125 15.93 -7.72 3.17
C LYS A 125 17.37 -7.31 2.90
N ALA A 126 17.75 -6.11 3.31
CA ALA A 126 19.15 -5.74 3.38
C ALA A 126 19.77 -6.36 4.63
N GLU A 127 21.03 -6.72 4.54
CA GLU A 127 21.80 -7.30 5.64
C GLU A 127 23.25 -6.84 5.56
N PHE A 128 23.86 -6.51 6.69
CA PHE A 128 25.29 -6.28 6.82
C PHE A 128 25.71 -6.40 8.29
N ASP A 129 26.98 -6.71 8.51
CA ASP A 129 27.57 -6.69 9.85
C ASP A 129 27.99 -5.25 10.19
N PRO A 130 27.45 -4.65 11.26
CA PRO A 130 27.82 -3.30 11.69
C PRO A 130 29.31 -3.18 12.06
N GLU A 131 29.91 -4.24 12.57
CA GLU A 131 31.35 -4.28 12.95
C GLU A 131 32.26 -4.15 11.73
N ASP A 132 31.80 -4.58 10.56
CA ASP A 132 32.51 -4.41 9.28
C ASP A 132 32.48 -2.96 8.76
N CYS A 133 31.71 -2.07 9.40
CA CYS A 133 31.55 -0.69 8.95
C CYS A 133 32.68 0.20 9.53
N PRO A 134 33.53 0.81 8.68
CA PRO A 134 34.60 1.68 9.17
C PRO A 134 34.08 2.86 10.00
N PRO A 135 34.76 3.22 11.10
CA PRO A 135 34.30 4.30 12.01
C PRO A 135 34.15 5.67 11.33
N ASP A 136 34.90 5.92 10.27
CA ASP A 136 34.89 7.17 9.48
C ASP A 136 33.88 7.15 8.32
N CYS A 137 33.09 6.09 8.19
CA CYS A 137 32.07 6.01 7.15
C CYS A 137 31.01 7.11 7.30
N SER A 138 30.74 7.83 6.21
CA SER A 138 29.70 8.89 6.18
C SER A 138 28.26 8.37 6.25
N ARG A 139 28.06 7.07 6.36
CA ARG A 139 26.78 6.36 6.50
C ARG A 139 25.74 6.75 5.43
N PRO A 140 26.08 6.67 4.14
CA PRO A 140 25.14 7.03 3.09
C PRO A 140 23.93 6.09 3.03
N CYS A 141 24.05 4.86 3.52
CA CYS A 141 22.98 3.87 3.59
C CYS A 141 21.83 4.30 4.50
N GLU A 142 22.11 4.93 5.66
CA GLU A 142 21.09 5.50 6.55
C GLU A 142 20.34 6.63 5.83
N LYS A 143 21.07 7.54 5.18
CA LYS A 143 20.49 8.73 4.52
C LYS A 143 19.57 8.41 3.34
N VAL A 144 19.81 7.28 2.64
CA VAL A 144 18.98 6.88 1.49
C VAL A 144 17.85 5.93 1.87
N CYS A 145 17.83 5.41 3.10
CA CYS A 145 16.81 4.46 3.53
C CYS A 145 15.45 5.15 3.71
N PRO A 146 14.45 4.86 2.87
CA PRO A 146 13.16 5.54 2.98
C PRO A 146 12.28 5.00 4.11
N ALA A 147 12.68 3.89 4.74
CA ALA A 147 11.99 3.25 5.86
C ALA A 147 12.73 3.46 7.20
N ASP A 148 13.82 4.25 7.21
CA ASP A 148 14.68 4.43 8.38
C ASP A 148 15.05 3.08 9.04
N ALA A 149 15.30 2.07 8.20
CA ALA A 149 15.57 0.70 8.62
C ALA A 149 17.04 0.45 8.93
N ILE A 150 17.93 1.41 8.71
CA ILE A 150 19.38 1.30 8.99
C ILE A 150 19.73 2.38 10.01
N SER A 151 20.28 1.97 11.15
CA SER A 151 20.74 2.89 12.20
C SER A 151 21.90 2.28 12.96
N LEU A 152 23.10 2.84 12.73
CA LEU A 152 24.32 2.41 13.42
C LEU A 152 24.41 3.02 14.84
N GLU A 153 23.69 4.10 15.13
CA GLU A 153 23.65 4.70 16.47
C GLU A 153 22.92 3.81 17.49
N SER A 154 21.89 3.09 17.04
CA SER A 154 21.13 2.17 17.89
C SER A 154 21.97 0.97 18.36
N ILE A 155 23.08 0.66 17.68
CA ILE A 155 23.98 -0.45 18.01
C ILE A 155 24.94 -0.04 19.12
N MET A 156 25.45 1.21 19.07
CA MET A 156 26.41 1.72 20.03
C MET A 156 25.82 1.99 21.44
N VAL A 157 24.51 2.14 21.55
CA VAL A 157 23.81 2.37 22.84
C VAL A 157 23.45 1.05 23.53
N GLY A 158 23.62 -0.10 22.87
CA GLY A 158 23.20 -1.43 23.34
C GLY A 158 24.12 -2.10 24.35
N GLU A 159 25.35 -1.62 24.56
CA GLU A 159 26.33 -2.32 25.40
C GLU A 159 26.22 -2.03 26.91
N GLU A 160 25.49 -1.01 27.37
CA GLU A 160 25.48 -0.66 28.81
C GLU A 160 24.13 -0.70 29.54
N HIS A 161 22.98 -0.95 28.95
CA HIS A 161 21.71 -0.95 29.73
C HIS A 161 20.75 -2.08 29.39
N SER A 162 20.74 -3.05 30.30
CA SER A 162 19.65 -3.91 30.84
C SER A 162 18.77 -4.72 29.87
N GLN A 163 18.88 -6.02 30.08
CA GLN A 163 17.88 -7.09 29.93
C GLN A 163 16.49 -6.62 30.38
N SER A 164 15.63 -6.10 29.53
CA SER A 164 14.18 -6.11 29.75
C SER A 164 13.34 -5.24 28.80
N ASP A 165 13.69 -5.07 27.53
CA ASP A 165 12.74 -4.51 26.59
C ASP A 165 12.42 -5.52 25.48
N PRO A 166 11.30 -6.26 25.56
CA PRO A 166 10.93 -7.25 24.55
C PRO A 166 10.47 -6.64 23.21
N LEU A 167 10.45 -5.29 23.10
CA LEU A 167 9.97 -4.55 21.92
C LEU A 167 11.10 -3.92 21.08
N ARG A 168 12.36 -4.08 21.48
CA ARG A 168 13.50 -3.74 20.62
C ARG A 168 13.65 -4.85 19.58
N GLY A 169 13.23 -4.57 18.37
CA GLY A 169 13.53 -5.43 17.23
C GLY A 169 15.00 -5.80 17.24
N LYS A 170 15.27 -7.10 17.18
CA LYS A 170 16.60 -7.68 17.30
C LYS A 170 17.48 -7.16 16.15
N LEU A 171 18.39 -6.25 16.44
CA LEU A 171 19.42 -5.78 15.53
C LEU A 171 20.47 -6.90 15.35
N GLU A 172 20.12 -7.93 14.60
CA GLU A 172 21.06 -9.04 14.31
C GLU A 172 22.01 -8.70 13.17
N SER A 173 21.77 -7.61 12.40
CA SER A 173 22.48 -7.38 11.13
C SER A 173 22.59 -5.92 10.68
N GLY A 174 22.66 -4.95 11.57
CA GLY A 174 22.74 -3.53 11.20
C GLY A 174 21.47 -2.96 10.54
N VAL A 175 20.46 -3.80 10.35
CA VAL A 175 19.19 -3.46 9.71
C VAL A 175 18.02 -3.83 10.63
N ILE A 176 17.11 -2.90 10.84
CA ILE A 176 15.82 -3.19 11.49
C ILE A 176 14.98 -3.96 10.47
N THR A 177 14.96 -5.28 10.63
CA THR A 177 14.44 -6.22 9.62
C THR A 177 12.98 -5.98 9.31
N GLU A 178 12.17 -5.65 10.31
CA GLU A 178 10.73 -5.39 10.17
C GLU A 178 10.46 -4.16 9.29
N ARG A 179 11.32 -3.14 9.37
CA ARG A 179 11.20 -1.91 8.58
C ARG A 179 11.74 -2.06 7.16
N CYS A 180 12.72 -2.95 6.95
CA CYS A 180 13.30 -3.13 5.63
C CYS A 180 12.29 -3.80 4.69
N TYR A 181 11.89 -3.10 3.62
CA TYR A 181 11.04 -3.64 2.57
C TYR A 181 11.81 -3.94 1.26
N GLY A 182 13.12 -4.12 1.34
CA GLY A 182 13.93 -4.63 0.25
C GLY A 182 14.10 -3.70 -0.96
N CYS A 183 13.94 -2.39 -0.82
CA CYS A 183 14.06 -1.45 -1.94
C CYS A 183 15.45 -1.41 -2.61
N GLY A 184 16.48 -1.89 -1.94
CA GLY A 184 17.85 -2.02 -2.45
C GLY A 184 18.63 -0.72 -2.60
N ARG A 185 18.12 0.45 -2.17
CA ARG A 185 18.80 1.75 -2.33
C ARG A 185 20.11 1.85 -1.56
N CYS A 186 20.25 1.10 -0.46
CA CYS A 186 21.46 1.07 0.36
C CYS A 186 22.62 0.33 -0.31
N LEU A 187 22.34 -0.61 -1.22
CA LEU A 187 23.36 -1.43 -1.86
C LEU A 187 24.37 -0.60 -2.67
N PRO A 188 23.95 0.19 -3.68
CA PRO A 188 24.88 0.90 -4.56
C PRO A 188 25.55 2.11 -3.92
N VAL A 189 25.10 2.54 -2.74
CA VAL A 189 25.67 3.71 -2.06
C VAL A 189 26.68 3.35 -0.98
N CYS A 190 26.79 2.07 -0.63
CA CYS A 190 27.81 1.61 0.33
C CYS A 190 29.20 1.68 -0.32
N PRO A 191 30.11 2.59 0.14
CA PRO A 191 31.41 2.75 -0.51
C PRO A 191 32.35 1.56 -0.25
N TYR A 192 31.97 0.68 0.67
CA TYR A 192 32.77 -0.49 1.07
C TYR A 192 32.16 -1.82 0.62
N ASP A 193 31.00 -1.77 -0.10
CA ASP A 193 30.27 -2.94 -0.61
C ASP A 193 29.94 -3.98 0.49
N ARG A 194 29.60 -3.51 1.69
CA ARG A 194 29.32 -4.38 2.85
C ARG A 194 27.86 -4.82 2.93
N ILE A 195 26.95 -4.12 2.26
CA ILE A 195 25.52 -4.41 2.33
C ILE A 195 25.14 -5.40 1.24
N ARG A 196 24.49 -6.48 1.64
CA ARG A 196 23.95 -7.49 0.72
C ARG A 196 22.42 -7.54 0.80
N ALA A 197 21.79 -8.08 -0.22
CA ALA A 197 20.37 -8.40 -0.23
C ALA A 197 20.18 -9.90 -0.02
N VAL A 198 19.37 -10.26 0.96
CA VAL A 198 18.97 -11.65 1.22
C VAL A 198 17.52 -11.81 0.82
N SER A 199 17.25 -12.69 -0.14
CA SER A 199 15.91 -13.01 -0.64
C SER A 199 15.38 -14.25 0.06
N TYR A 200 14.04 -14.31 0.19
CA TYR A 200 13.33 -15.42 0.81
C TYR A 200 12.03 -15.74 0.07
N VAL A 201 11.46 -16.89 0.38
CA VAL A 201 10.13 -17.31 -0.09
C VAL A 201 9.22 -17.41 1.13
N ARG A 202 8.01 -16.89 1.03
CA ARG A 202 7.00 -17.04 2.09
C ARG A 202 6.57 -18.50 2.22
N ASP A 203 6.43 -18.95 3.46
CA ASP A 203 5.97 -20.31 3.73
C ASP A 203 4.51 -20.52 3.27
N PRO A 204 4.26 -21.48 2.36
CA PRO A 204 2.93 -21.74 1.87
C PRO A 204 1.95 -22.23 2.93
N THR A 205 2.43 -22.97 3.93
CA THR A 205 1.58 -23.53 5.00
C THR A 205 1.03 -22.41 5.88
N THR A 206 1.90 -21.52 6.35
CA THR A 206 1.49 -20.34 7.12
C THR A 206 0.56 -19.44 6.31
N THR A 207 0.85 -19.28 5.01
CA THR A 207 -0.03 -18.52 4.11
C THR A 207 -1.41 -19.16 3.98
N ALA A 208 -1.48 -20.48 3.81
CA ALA A 208 -2.75 -21.19 3.73
C ALA A 208 -3.62 -20.98 4.98
N GLU A 209 -3.02 -20.96 6.18
CA GLU A 209 -3.74 -20.64 7.41
C GLU A 209 -4.25 -19.18 7.45
N LEU A 210 -3.47 -18.24 6.93
CA LEU A 210 -3.94 -16.85 6.80
C LEU A 210 -5.15 -16.72 5.88
N LEU A 211 -5.17 -17.44 4.75
CA LEU A 211 -6.28 -17.41 3.79
C LEU A 211 -7.57 -18.05 4.32
N LYS A 212 -7.52 -18.83 5.41
CA LYS A 212 -8.70 -19.36 6.08
C LYS A 212 -9.36 -18.34 7.01
N ARG A 213 -8.68 -17.23 7.32
CA ARG A 213 -9.22 -16.17 8.18
C ARG A 213 -10.31 -15.42 7.44
N ASN A 214 -11.34 -15.00 8.16
CA ASN A 214 -12.46 -14.20 7.63
C ASN A 214 -12.11 -12.71 7.43
N ASP A 215 -10.93 -12.28 7.86
CA ASP A 215 -10.42 -10.91 7.77
C ASP A 215 -9.31 -10.75 6.71
N VAL A 216 -9.05 -11.80 5.91
CA VAL A 216 -8.22 -11.78 4.70
C VAL A 216 -9.12 -12.00 3.49
N ASP A 217 -9.13 -11.06 2.57
CA ASP A 217 -10.07 -11.03 1.44
C ASP A 217 -9.44 -11.42 0.11
N ALA A 218 -8.10 -11.34 -0.01
CA ALA A 218 -7.42 -11.53 -1.29
C ALA A 218 -5.98 -12.02 -1.11
N ILE A 219 -5.43 -12.57 -2.17
CA ILE A 219 -4.01 -12.95 -2.27
C ILE A 219 -3.40 -12.38 -3.55
N GLU A 220 -2.16 -11.90 -3.47
CA GLU A 220 -1.31 -11.59 -4.60
C GLU A 220 -0.15 -12.58 -4.65
N ILE A 221 -0.02 -13.27 -5.78
CA ILE A 221 1.07 -14.21 -6.02
C ILE A 221 2.06 -13.53 -6.96
N HIS A 222 3.25 -13.29 -6.45
CA HIS A 222 4.37 -12.79 -7.22
C HIS A 222 5.05 -13.97 -7.93
N THR A 223 5.14 -13.90 -9.24
CA THR A 223 5.84 -14.91 -10.04
C THR A 223 6.88 -14.28 -10.95
N THR A 224 8.03 -14.92 -11.05
CA THR A 224 9.08 -14.49 -11.97
C THR A 224 8.87 -14.99 -13.39
N GLY A 225 7.92 -15.89 -13.61
CA GLY A 225 7.64 -16.52 -14.89
C GLY A 225 8.76 -17.43 -15.42
N LYS A 226 9.80 -17.69 -14.59
CA LYS A 226 10.98 -18.48 -15.00
C LYS A 226 10.90 -19.96 -14.63
N GLY A 227 9.83 -20.40 -13.98
CA GLY A 227 9.65 -21.78 -13.57
C GLY A 227 8.19 -22.09 -13.26
N THR A 228 7.51 -22.77 -14.18
CA THR A 228 6.13 -23.23 -13.97
C THR A 228 6.01 -24.17 -12.78
N ASP A 229 7.06 -24.95 -12.48
CA ASP A 229 7.04 -25.93 -11.39
C ASP A 229 6.97 -25.27 -10.01
N MET A 230 7.67 -24.15 -9.80
CA MET A 230 7.64 -23.41 -8.54
C MET A 230 6.27 -22.79 -8.31
N PHE A 231 5.71 -22.15 -9.34
CA PHE A 231 4.35 -21.64 -9.29
C PHE A 231 3.33 -22.73 -9.02
N ASN A 232 3.42 -23.86 -9.72
CA ASN A 232 2.51 -24.99 -9.53
C ASN A 232 2.62 -25.58 -8.13
N THR A 233 3.82 -25.65 -7.57
CA THR A 233 4.05 -26.11 -6.20
C THR A 233 3.37 -25.19 -5.19
N LEU A 234 3.57 -23.89 -5.30
CA LEU A 234 2.90 -22.89 -4.46
C LEU A 234 1.38 -22.96 -4.64
N TRP A 235 0.91 -22.95 -5.89
CA TRP A 235 -0.52 -23.00 -6.22
C TRP A 235 -1.20 -24.23 -5.61
N ASN A 236 -0.59 -25.42 -5.78
CA ASN A 236 -1.13 -26.66 -5.22
C ASN A 236 -1.14 -26.65 -3.68
N SER A 237 -0.15 -26.04 -3.05
CA SER A 237 -0.10 -25.89 -1.60
C SER A 237 -1.19 -24.97 -1.03
N LEU A 238 -1.66 -24.02 -1.83
CA LEU A 238 -2.68 -23.04 -1.46
C LEU A 238 -4.08 -23.40 -1.96
N SER A 239 -4.22 -24.43 -2.83
CA SER A 239 -5.41 -24.69 -3.67
C SER A 239 -6.73 -24.73 -2.90
N GLU A 240 -6.79 -25.35 -1.71
CA GLU A 240 -7.99 -25.38 -0.88
C GLU A 240 -8.29 -24.02 -0.25
N SER A 241 -7.23 -23.33 0.22
CA SER A 241 -7.35 -22.05 0.94
C SER A 241 -7.69 -20.89 0.01
N ILE A 242 -7.28 -20.95 -1.26
CA ILE A 242 -7.61 -19.93 -2.28
C ILE A 242 -9.14 -19.80 -2.48
N ASN A 243 -9.91 -20.86 -2.26
CA ASN A 243 -11.36 -20.81 -2.38
C ASN A 243 -12.04 -19.89 -1.34
N ASN A 244 -11.34 -19.51 -0.27
CA ASN A 244 -11.87 -18.63 0.76
C ASN A 244 -11.71 -17.15 0.41
N VAL A 245 -10.85 -16.79 -0.55
CA VAL A 245 -10.61 -15.39 -0.90
C VAL A 245 -11.50 -14.92 -2.04
N LYS A 246 -11.75 -13.61 -2.07
CA LYS A 246 -12.62 -12.93 -3.05
C LYS A 246 -11.87 -12.55 -4.34
N LEU A 247 -10.53 -12.46 -4.26
CA LEU A 247 -9.68 -12.05 -5.37
C LEU A 247 -8.33 -12.75 -5.29
N VAL A 248 -7.90 -13.28 -6.44
CA VAL A 248 -6.52 -13.74 -6.67
C VAL A 248 -5.88 -12.79 -7.67
N ALA A 249 -4.78 -12.16 -7.30
CA ALA A 249 -3.97 -11.33 -8.17
C ALA A 249 -2.66 -12.05 -8.52
N LEU A 250 -2.18 -11.82 -9.73
CA LEU A 250 -0.88 -12.31 -10.17
C LEU A 250 0.00 -11.10 -10.52
N ASP A 251 1.13 -10.96 -9.87
CA ASP A 251 2.17 -10.03 -10.28
C ASP A 251 3.20 -10.78 -11.14
N GLY A 252 2.97 -10.76 -12.45
CA GLY A 252 3.88 -11.32 -13.43
C GLY A 252 4.83 -10.25 -13.93
N ARG A 253 6.10 -10.36 -13.60
CA ARG A 253 7.10 -9.41 -14.05
C ARG A 253 7.71 -9.80 -15.39
N PRO A 254 7.54 -8.96 -16.42
CA PRO A 254 8.47 -8.94 -17.54
C PRO A 254 9.73 -8.13 -17.29
N MET A 255 9.77 -7.29 -16.24
CA MET A 255 10.87 -6.35 -16.04
C MET A 255 11.30 -6.31 -14.57
N SER A 256 12.59 -6.37 -14.31
CA SER A 256 13.19 -6.08 -13.01
C SER A 256 12.69 -4.72 -12.53
N GLY A 257 11.80 -4.70 -11.56
CA GLY A 257 11.27 -3.46 -11.03
C GLY A 257 12.33 -2.71 -10.26
N ASP A 258 13.11 -1.96 -10.97
CA ASP A 258 13.78 -0.84 -10.33
C ASP A 258 12.68 0.19 -10.01
N ILE A 259 12.38 0.33 -8.72
CA ILE A 259 11.43 1.32 -8.18
C ILE A 259 12.09 2.72 -8.27
N GLY A 260 12.84 2.94 -9.34
CA GLY A 260 13.60 4.15 -9.60
C GLY A 260 12.75 5.30 -10.18
N ARG A 261 13.40 6.44 -10.38
CA ARG A 261 12.85 7.55 -11.15
C ARG A 261 12.62 7.09 -12.60
N GLY A 262 11.38 7.07 -13.04
CA GLY A 262 11.00 6.63 -14.39
C GLY A 262 10.10 5.40 -14.43
N ALA A 263 10.00 4.64 -13.35
CA ALA A 263 9.17 3.43 -13.30
C ALA A 263 7.70 3.67 -13.69
N THR A 264 7.12 4.83 -13.39
CA THR A 264 5.77 5.21 -13.88
C THR A 264 5.71 5.24 -15.40
N ARG A 265 6.72 5.78 -16.08
CA ARG A 265 6.76 5.83 -17.56
C ARG A 265 6.86 4.43 -18.12
N GLU A 266 7.69 3.58 -17.55
CA GLU A 266 7.85 2.20 -17.96
C GLU A 266 6.57 1.39 -17.74
N ALA A 267 5.92 1.55 -16.58
CA ALA A 267 4.65 0.91 -16.28
C ALA A 267 3.55 1.33 -17.26
N VAL A 268 3.44 2.63 -17.58
CA VAL A 268 2.46 3.12 -18.58
C VAL A 268 2.81 2.62 -19.97
N SER A 269 4.09 2.61 -20.39
CA SER A 269 4.52 2.07 -21.68
C SER A 269 4.20 0.58 -21.80
N PHE A 270 4.40 -0.17 -20.73
CA PHE A 270 4.03 -1.59 -20.69
C PHE A 270 2.50 -1.76 -20.80
N ALA A 271 1.71 -0.94 -20.12
CA ALA A 271 0.25 -0.97 -20.24
C ALA A 271 -0.22 -0.67 -21.67
N VAL A 272 0.41 0.29 -22.35
CA VAL A 272 0.16 0.58 -23.78
C VAL A 272 0.47 -0.63 -24.65
N HIS A 273 1.62 -1.28 -24.41
CA HIS A 273 1.99 -2.51 -25.12
C HIS A 273 0.97 -3.62 -24.88
N MET A 274 0.59 -3.89 -23.63
CA MET A 274 -0.42 -4.90 -23.30
C MET A 274 -1.77 -4.60 -23.94
N ALA A 275 -2.15 -3.32 -24.04
CA ALA A 275 -3.39 -2.93 -24.71
C ALA A 275 -3.39 -3.27 -26.21
N SER A 276 -2.21 -3.30 -26.86
CA SER A 276 -2.05 -3.64 -28.29
C SER A 276 -2.09 -5.15 -28.58
N ILE A 277 -1.96 -6.01 -27.55
CA ILE A 277 -1.98 -7.47 -27.73
C ILE A 277 -3.42 -7.96 -27.89
N SER A 278 -3.72 -8.62 -28.99
CA SER A 278 -5.06 -9.15 -29.30
C SER A 278 -5.45 -10.36 -28.45
N ASP A 279 -4.48 -11.23 -28.15
CA ASP A 279 -4.68 -12.49 -27.40
C ASP A 279 -4.07 -12.41 -26.00
N ARG A 280 -4.41 -11.33 -25.27
CA ARG A 280 -3.98 -11.16 -23.89
C ARG A 280 -4.86 -11.97 -22.93
N PRO A 281 -4.34 -12.41 -21.77
CA PRO A 281 -5.12 -13.09 -20.76
C PRO A 281 -6.36 -12.28 -20.35
N ARG A 282 -7.47 -12.98 -20.14
CA ARG A 282 -8.70 -12.33 -19.62
C ARG A 282 -8.55 -12.04 -18.13
N GLY A 283 -8.98 -10.87 -17.70
CA GLY A 283 -8.92 -10.46 -16.31
C GLY A 283 -8.95 -8.96 -16.15
N PHE A 284 -8.77 -8.51 -14.91
CA PHE A 284 -8.57 -7.10 -14.59
C PHE A 284 -7.07 -6.80 -14.58
N TYR A 285 -6.68 -5.72 -15.24
CA TYR A 285 -5.30 -5.24 -15.23
C TYR A 285 -5.16 -4.10 -14.25
N GLN A 286 -4.17 -4.18 -13.39
CA GLN A 286 -3.85 -3.13 -12.42
C GLN A 286 -2.48 -2.55 -12.73
N LEU A 287 -2.38 -1.22 -12.75
CA LEU A 287 -1.09 -0.56 -12.89
C LEU A 287 -0.38 -0.49 -11.54
N ALA A 288 0.81 -1.05 -11.47
CA ALA A 288 1.69 -1.02 -10.32
C ALA A 288 3.12 -0.66 -10.73
N GLY A 289 4.02 -0.44 -9.76
CA GLY A 289 5.43 -0.16 -10.02
C GLY A 289 5.72 1.33 -10.28
N GLY A 290 6.33 2.01 -9.31
CA GLY A 290 6.73 3.42 -9.41
C GLY A 290 5.60 4.43 -9.53
N THR A 291 4.37 4.02 -9.27
CA THR A 291 3.17 4.87 -9.30
C THR A 291 3.27 6.02 -8.29
N ASN A 292 2.78 7.20 -8.69
CA ASN A 292 2.86 8.43 -7.92
C ASN A 292 1.77 9.43 -8.37
N SER A 293 1.82 10.68 -7.92
CA SER A 293 0.85 11.73 -8.27
C SER A 293 0.72 12.03 -9.78
N TYR A 294 1.71 11.68 -10.60
CA TYR A 294 1.67 11.90 -12.06
C TYR A 294 1.11 10.71 -12.85
N THR A 295 0.80 9.61 -12.20
CA THR A 295 0.38 8.37 -12.85
C THR A 295 -0.92 8.55 -13.63
N ILE A 296 -1.91 9.22 -13.04
CA ILE A 296 -3.20 9.48 -13.69
C ILE A 296 -3.04 10.31 -14.95
N ASP A 297 -2.27 11.39 -14.89
CA ASP A 297 -2.05 12.25 -16.06
C ASP A 297 -1.32 11.50 -17.19
N SER A 298 -0.40 10.60 -16.81
CA SER A 298 0.29 9.75 -17.78
C SER A 298 -0.66 8.75 -18.44
N LEU A 299 -1.56 8.13 -17.68
CA LEU A 299 -2.59 7.24 -18.21
C LEU A 299 -3.60 7.98 -19.09
N LYS A 300 -4.03 9.19 -18.70
CA LYS A 300 -4.91 10.05 -19.52
C LYS A 300 -4.25 10.38 -20.86
N LYS A 301 -2.97 10.78 -20.85
CA LYS A 301 -2.20 11.06 -22.07
C LYS A 301 -2.04 9.84 -22.97
N ALA A 302 -1.97 8.65 -22.38
CA ALA A 302 -1.90 7.37 -23.11
C ALA A 302 -3.28 6.86 -23.58
N GLY A 303 -4.39 7.52 -23.23
CA GLY A 303 -5.74 7.06 -23.56
C GLY A 303 -6.18 5.79 -22.81
N LEU A 304 -5.50 5.47 -21.71
CA LEU A 304 -5.74 4.26 -20.92
C LEU A 304 -6.51 4.50 -19.62
N PHE A 305 -6.67 5.76 -19.22
CA PHE A 305 -7.51 6.14 -18.11
C PHE A 305 -8.92 6.39 -18.61
N HIS A 306 -9.86 5.53 -18.23
CA HIS A 306 -11.26 5.74 -18.53
C HIS A 306 -11.85 6.72 -17.53
N PRO A 307 -12.14 7.97 -17.93
CA PRO A 307 -13.09 8.76 -17.21
C PRO A 307 -14.41 8.00 -17.31
N THR A 308 -15.09 7.74 -16.20
CA THR A 308 -16.50 7.47 -16.22
C THR A 308 -17.15 8.57 -17.06
N THR A 309 -17.51 8.29 -18.28
CA THR A 309 -18.43 9.16 -19.03
C THR A 309 -19.74 9.09 -18.27
N PHE A 310 -19.94 10.03 -17.34
CA PHE A 310 -21.28 10.38 -16.93
C PHE A 310 -21.98 10.89 -18.18
N PRO A 311 -23.08 10.29 -18.60
CA PRO A 311 -23.88 10.86 -19.66
C PRO A 311 -24.42 12.20 -19.15
N GLY A 312 -23.68 13.27 -19.45
CA GLY A 312 -24.22 14.61 -19.41
C GLY A 312 -25.23 14.77 -20.51
N ASN A 313 -26.51 14.83 -20.17
CA ASN A 313 -27.61 15.36 -20.97
C ASN A 313 -27.68 14.89 -22.44
N SER A 314 -28.18 13.69 -22.66
CA SER A 314 -29.06 13.41 -23.79
C SER A 314 -29.92 12.21 -23.38
N GLY A 315 -31.23 12.50 -23.16
CA GLY A 315 -32.20 11.49 -22.77
C GLY A 315 -32.31 10.42 -23.84
N THR A 316 -31.90 9.23 -23.51
CA THR A 316 -32.43 7.96 -24.00
C THR A 316 -32.00 6.84 -23.04
N ALA A 317 -32.99 6.11 -22.64
CA ALA A 317 -33.07 4.85 -21.91
C ALA A 317 -31.79 4.21 -21.38
N ALA A 318 -31.77 3.94 -20.07
CA ALA A 318 -30.96 2.95 -19.42
C ALA A 318 -31.19 1.59 -20.11
N SER A 319 -30.31 1.22 -21.02
CA SER A 319 -30.24 -0.10 -21.61
C SER A 319 -28.97 -0.77 -21.08
N GLU A 320 -29.14 -1.98 -20.61
CA GLU A 320 -28.19 -3.00 -20.15
C GLU A 320 -26.74 -2.73 -20.51
N MET A 321 -25.89 -2.51 -19.51
CA MET A 321 -24.44 -2.49 -19.65
C MET A 321 -23.99 -3.88 -20.07
N THR A 322 -23.84 -4.07 -21.37
CA THR A 322 -23.24 -5.27 -21.95
C THR A 322 -21.77 -5.40 -21.49
N SER A 323 -21.28 -6.62 -21.43
CA SER A 323 -19.91 -7.02 -21.04
C SER A 323 -18.77 -6.32 -21.82
N SER A 324 -19.08 -5.42 -22.74
CA SER A 324 -18.17 -4.67 -23.60
C SER A 324 -17.64 -3.34 -23.02
N GLN A 325 -18.02 -2.96 -21.80
CA GLN A 325 -17.65 -1.66 -21.20
C GLN A 325 -16.70 -1.77 -19.98
N GLN A 326 -15.98 -2.86 -19.83
CA GLN A 326 -14.98 -2.98 -18.78
C GLN A 326 -13.74 -2.14 -19.10
N ALA A 327 -13.28 -1.33 -18.12
CA ALA A 327 -12.02 -0.58 -18.24
C ALA A 327 -10.84 -1.53 -18.47
N PHE A 328 -9.95 -1.19 -19.40
CA PHE A 328 -8.74 -1.99 -19.63
C PHE A 328 -7.84 -1.97 -18.40
N ILE A 329 -7.51 -0.79 -17.87
CA ILE A 329 -6.85 -0.65 -16.57
C ILE A 329 -7.95 -0.57 -15.51
N GLY A 330 -8.13 -1.64 -14.75
CA GLY A 330 -9.13 -1.73 -13.68
C GLY A 330 -8.78 -0.87 -12.47
N GLY A 331 -7.51 -0.52 -12.29
CA GLY A 331 -7.10 0.31 -11.17
C GLY A 331 -5.61 0.57 -11.06
N ILE A 332 -5.25 1.27 -9.98
CA ILE A 332 -3.86 1.67 -9.70
C ILE A 332 -3.48 1.20 -8.30
N ALA A 333 -2.29 0.62 -8.19
CA ALA A 333 -1.66 0.27 -6.92
C ALA A 333 -0.57 1.29 -6.57
N TYR A 334 -0.62 1.84 -5.37
CA TYR A 334 0.35 2.79 -4.85
C TYR A 334 1.14 2.17 -3.70
N GLY A 335 2.47 2.08 -3.86
CA GLY A 335 3.38 1.49 -2.89
C GLY A 335 4.29 2.54 -2.23
N GLY A 336 5.58 2.49 -2.54
CA GLY A 336 6.61 3.32 -1.90
C GLY A 336 6.33 4.82 -1.87
N TYR A 337 5.66 5.38 -2.88
CA TYR A 337 5.26 6.79 -2.87
C TYR A 337 4.17 7.06 -1.83
N ALA A 338 3.14 6.22 -1.76
CA ALA A 338 2.06 6.33 -0.79
C ALA A 338 2.58 6.25 0.65
N ARG A 339 3.44 5.28 0.95
CA ARG A 339 4.11 5.18 2.26
C ARG A 339 4.95 6.40 2.60
N LYS A 340 5.69 6.92 1.60
CA LYS A 340 6.56 8.07 1.80
C LYS A 340 5.79 9.34 2.19
N ILE A 341 4.67 9.63 1.53
CA ILE A 341 3.92 10.89 1.80
C ILE A 341 3.31 10.86 3.21
N VAL A 342 2.65 9.76 3.60
CA VAL A 342 2.09 9.61 4.95
C VAL A 342 3.21 9.46 6.00
N GLY A 343 4.25 8.70 5.72
CA GLY A 343 5.38 8.52 6.62
C GLY A 343 6.11 9.83 6.98
N ARG A 344 6.06 10.86 6.15
CA ARG A 344 6.59 12.19 6.51
C ARG A 344 5.83 12.81 7.68
N THR A 345 4.52 12.62 7.71
CA THR A 345 3.67 13.12 8.80
C THR A 345 3.85 12.27 10.04
N LEU A 346 3.92 10.94 9.92
CA LEU A 346 4.18 10.06 11.06
C LEU A 346 5.49 10.40 11.80
N ARG A 347 6.55 10.74 11.06
CA ARG A 347 7.84 11.14 11.66
C ARG A 347 7.83 12.48 12.41
N LYS A 348 6.79 13.30 12.24
CA LYS A 348 6.63 14.54 13.01
C LYS A 348 6.09 14.29 14.43
N ILE A 349 5.48 13.14 14.64
CA ILE A 349 4.84 12.77 15.90
C ILE A 349 5.89 12.15 16.82
N PRO A 350 6.14 12.71 18.02
CA PRO A 350 7.03 12.09 18.97
C PRO A 350 6.54 10.69 19.34
N ALA A 351 7.38 9.68 19.18
CA ALA A 351 7.04 8.32 19.57
C ALA A 351 6.96 8.24 21.10
N GLN A 352 5.78 8.02 21.63
CA GLN A 352 5.58 7.66 23.02
C GLN A 352 5.65 6.14 23.13
N PHE A 353 6.56 5.62 23.95
CA PHE A 353 6.75 4.17 24.15
C PHE A 353 7.01 3.35 22.88
N GLY A 354 7.66 3.95 21.86
CA GLY A 354 8.05 3.25 20.64
C GLY A 354 6.95 3.11 19.58
N HIS A 355 5.70 3.49 19.85
CA HIS A 355 4.60 3.38 18.90
C HIS A 355 3.84 4.70 18.77
N VAL A 356 3.59 5.10 17.51
CA VAL A 356 2.75 6.25 17.18
C VAL A 356 1.34 5.74 16.87
N ARG A 357 0.33 6.29 17.54
CA ARG A 357 -1.09 6.15 17.18
C ARG A 357 -1.55 7.47 16.58
N ILE A 358 -1.64 7.53 15.26
CA ILE A 358 -1.91 8.79 14.55
C ILE A 358 -3.27 9.40 14.91
N GLU A 359 -4.25 8.59 15.30
CA GLU A 359 -5.58 9.04 15.73
C GLU A 359 -5.56 9.86 17.04
N ASP A 360 -4.51 9.73 17.84
CA ASP A 360 -4.30 10.54 19.05
C ASP A 360 -3.78 11.96 18.71
N HIS A 361 -3.36 12.16 17.45
CA HIS A 361 -2.84 13.41 16.90
C HIS A 361 -3.67 13.89 15.71
N PRO A 362 -4.90 14.41 15.94
CA PRO A 362 -5.86 14.68 14.88
C PRO A 362 -5.41 15.71 13.84
N GLU A 363 -4.52 16.63 14.16
CA GLU A 363 -3.90 17.56 13.23
C GLU A 363 -2.97 16.83 12.24
N HIS A 364 -2.18 15.87 12.71
CA HIS A 364 -1.32 15.05 11.87
C HIS A 364 -2.15 14.03 11.09
N LEU A 365 -3.20 13.47 11.68
CA LEU A 365 -4.13 12.59 10.95
C LEU A 365 -4.80 13.35 9.80
N LEU A 366 -5.20 14.60 10.01
CA LEU A 366 -5.77 15.43 8.95
C LEU A 366 -4.75 15.70 7.82
N GLU A 367 -3.52 16.06 8.18
CA GLU A 367 -2.43 16.25 7.20
C GLU A 367 -2.17 14.97 6.40
N ALA A 368 -2.03 13.82 7.07
CA ALA A 368 -1.82 12.54 6.42
C ALA A 368 -2.99 12.13 5.51
N LEU A 369 -4.22 12.39 5.94
CA LEU A 369 -5.43 12.15 5.14
C LEU A 369 -5.46 13.02 3.88
N GLN A 370 -5.10 14.31 3.98
CA GLN A 370 -5.01 15.21 2.83
C GLN A 370 -3.98 14.71 1.80
N GLU A 371 -2.80 14.27 2.25
CA GLU A 371 -1.77 13.68 1.40
C GLU A 371 -2.30 12.39 0.72
N ALA A 372 -2.94 11.50 1.46
CA ALA A 372 -3.52 10.27 0.90
C ALA A 372 -4.64 10.58 -0.11
N MET A 373 -5.51 11.54 0.19
CA MET A 373 -6.59 11.95 -0.72
C MET A 373 -6.06 12.64 -1.98
N SER A 374 -4.92 13.35 -1.93
CA SER A 374 -4.27 13.89 -3.12
C SER A 374 -3.86 12.80 -4.13
N LEU A 375 -3.66 11.57 -3.65
CA LEU A 375 -3.29 10.42 -4.45
C LEU A 375 -4.50 9.58 -4.88
N VAL A 376 -5.43 9.34 -3.96
CA VAL A 376 -6.64 8.52 -4.19
C VAL A 376 -7.71 9.28 -4.96
N GLY A 377 -7.91 10.56 -4.61
CA GLY A 377 -8.97 11.41 -5.16
C GLY A 377 -8.99 11.50 -6.69
N PRO A 378 -7.86 11.75 -7.37
CA PRO A 378 -7.82 11.80 -8.83
C PRO A 378 -8.22 10.50 -9.54
N VAL A 379 -8.00 9.33 -8.91
CA VAL A 379 -8.43 8.03 -9.43
C VAL A 379 -9.94 7.86 -9.27
N LYS A 380 -10.45 8.26 -8.11
CA LYS A 380 -11.86 8.11 -7.71
C LYS A 380 -12.77 9.22 -8.21
N GLY A 381 -12.21 10.29 -8.78
CA GLY A 381 -12.98 11.47 -9.19
C GLY A 381 -13.56 12.26 -8.01
N TYR A 382 -12.92 12.24 -6.83
CA TYR A 382 -13.36 13.03 -5.69
C TYR A 382 -13.12 14.52 -5.93
N PRO A 383 -13.98 15.41 -5.41
CA PRO A 383 -13.72 16.83 -5.46
C PRO A 383 -12.45 17.19 -4.70
N ALA A 384 -11.71 18.19 -5.18
CA ALA A 384 -10.51 18.67 -4.50
C ALA A 384 -10.88 19.22 -3.11
N LEU A 385 -10.10 18.86 -2.08
CA LEU A 385 -10.31 19.33 -0.69
C LEU A 385 -10.19 20.86 -0.54
N SER A 386 -9.55 21.55 -1.48
CA SER A 386 -9.47 23.01 -1.52
C SER A 386 -10.81 23.71 -1.74
N SER A 387 -11.88 22.95 -2.01
CA SER A 387 -13.24 23.44 -2.17
C SER A 387 -14.15 23.15 -0.96
N LEU A 388 -13.58 22.62 0.13
CA LEU A 388 -14.22 22.37 1.43
C LEU A 388 -13.65 23.31 2.50
#